data_8d293581b7978c2be467e88b13974d97
#
_entry.id   8d293581b7978c2be467e88b13974d97
#
_cell.length_a   1.000
_cell.length_b   1.000
_cell.length_c   1.000
_cell.angle_alpha   90.00
_cell.angle_beta   90.00
_cell.angle_gamma   90.00
#
_symmetry.space_group_name_H-M   'P 1'
#
loop_
_entity.id
_entity.type
_entity.pdbx_description
1 polymer ?
#
loop_
_entity_poly.entity_id
_entity_poly.type
_entity_poly.pdbx_seq_one_letter_code
_entity_poly.pdbx_strand_id
1 'polypeptide(L)'
;MAGIGKKKKKKFDYYDAFEAQAALCVKEAKLLKEIVHDFESAAELEKELPRAHAIEREADGVCHSVFEALLPDFVTPLDREDIIAMTESLDEIIDMTEEVIQNFYMFDVHFMHEDAKKFSKLIVRACEALSEAMVDFRNCKKASEKLNSLLVRVNDIEDEADALFLNIIRELYVEECDNPMRVSVWTRLFEAMEDCVDQCEAVANKMSMIMVKY
;
A
#
# COMPACT_ATOMS: atom_id res chain seq x y z
N MET A 1 47.22 12.43 -25.04
CA MET A 1 46.01 12.98 -24.37
C MET A 1 44.96 11.90 -24.33
N ALA A 2 44.77 11.29 -23.17
CA ALA A 2 43.77 10.24 -23.00
C ALA A 2 42.41 10.89 -22.71
N GLY A 3 41.45 10.69 -23.62
CA GLY A 3 40.09 11.18 -23.46
C GLY A 3 39.39 10.41 -22.34
N ILE A 4 39.11 11.10 -21.23
CA ILE A 4 38.29 10.59 -20.15
C ILE A 4 36.87 10.51 -20.69
N GLY A 5 36.46 9.29 -21.08
CA GLY A 5 35.08 9.01 -21.46
C GLY A 5 34.16 9.27 -20.25
N LYS A 6 33.38 10.38 -20.28
CA LYS A 6 32.31 10.60 -19.35
C LYS A 6 31.33 9.42 -19.48
N LYS A 7 31.31 8.49 -18.51
CA LYS A 7 30.19 7.56 -18.36
C LYS A 7 28.90 8.39 -18.30
N LYS A 8 28.02 8.27 -19.31
CA LYS A 8 26.67 8.84 -19.23
C LYS A 8 26.05 8.28 -17.97
N LYS A 9 25.71 9.14 -16.98
CA LYS A 9 24.88 8.73 -15.85
C LYS A 9 23.59 8.14 -16.45
N LYS A 10 23.22 6.92 -16.03
CA LYS A 10 21.93 6.32 -16.42
C LYS A 10 20.84 7.31 -15.99
N LYS A 11 19.93 7.67 -16.88
CA LYS A 11 18.81 8.57 -16.55
C LYS A 11 17.97 7.82 -15.51
N PHE A 12 17.47 8.54 -14.50
CA PHE A 12 16.56 7.97 -13.52
C PHE A 12 15.27 7.51 -14.21
N ASP A 13 14.77 6.36 -13.86
CA ASP A 13 13.52 5.81 -14.39
C ASP A 13 12.44 5.86 -13.31
N TYR A 14 11.49 6.76 -13.47
CA TYR A 14 10.40 6.97 -12.52
C TYR A 14 9.45 5.77 -12.46
N TYR A 15 9.26 5.06 -13.57
CA TYR A 15 8.44 3.85 -13.59
C TYR A 15 9.09 2.70 -12.81
N ASP A 16 10.44 2.54 -12.92
CA ASP A 16 11.17 1.57 -12.09
C ASP A 16 10.98 1.88 -10.60
N ALA A 17 10.92 3.17 -10.22
CA ALA A 17 10.68 3.58 -8.83
C ALA A 17 9.25 3.25 -8.38
N PHE A 18 8.24 3.53 -9.18
CA PHE A 18 6.85 3.16 -8.88
C PHE A 18 6.67 1.65 -8.75
N GLU A 19 7.28 0.87 -9.66
CA GLU A 19 7.27 -0.59 -9.60
C GLU A 19 7.93 -1.10 -8.30
N ALA A 20 9.03 -0.46 -7.89
CA ALA A 20 9.71 -0.79 -6.63
C ALA A 20 8.85 -0.49 -5.40
N GLN A 21 8.20 0.69 -5.34
CA GLN A 21 7.29 1.02 -4.25
C GLN A 21 6.08 0.07 -4.20
N ALA A 22 5.45 -0.21 -5.34
CA ALA A 22 4.34 -1.16 -5.39
C ALA A 22 4.74 -2.57 -4.92
N ALA A 23 5.98 -3.00 -5.20
CA ALA A 23 6.50 -4.26 -4.68
C ALA A 23 6.72 -4.21 -3.15
N LEU A 24 7.07 -3.05 -2.60
CA LEU A 24 7.18 -2.84 -1.14
C LEU A 24 5.80 -2.84 -0.47
N CYS A 25 4.76 -2.27 -1.09
CA CYS A 25 3.37 -2.41 -0.61
C CYS A 25 2.97 -3.88 -0.47
N VAL A 26 3.28 -4.72 -1.48
CA VAL A 26 3.02 -6.17 -1.41
C VAL A 26 3.81 -6.84 -0.29
N LYS A 27 5.06 -6.43 -0.08
CA LYS A 27 5.93 -6.99 0.95
C LYS A 27 5.39 -6.67 2.35
N GLU A 28 4.96 -5.42 2.59
CA GLU A 28 4.38 -4.98 3.85
C GLU A 28 3.03 -5.65 4.12
N ALA A 29 2.14 -5.71 3.13
CA ALA A 29 0.87 -6.42 3.23
C ALA A 29 1.04 -7.91 3.56
N LYS A 30 2.06 -8.58 3.00
CA LYS A 30 2.39 -9.97 3.32
C LYS A 30 2.90 -10.14 4.72
N LEU A 31 3.70 -9.20 5.22
CA LEU A 31 4.15 -9.19 6.62
C LEU A 31 2.97 -9.01 7.57
N LEU A 32 2.07 -8.04 7.31
CA LEU A 32 0.84 -7.89 8.09
C LEU A 32 0.02 -9.18 8.11
N LYS A 33 -0.16 -9.82 6.96
CA LYS A 33 -0.90 -11.09 6.88
C LYS A 33 -0.21 -12.20 7.69
N GLU A 34 1.12 -12.33 7.63
CA GLU A 34 1.91 -13.29 8.43
C GLU A 34 1.65 -13.04 9.92
N ILE A 35 1.81 -11.81 10.38
CA ILE A 35 1.58 -11.38 11.77
C ILE A 35 0.15 -11.73 12.23
N VAL A 36 -0.85 -11.40 11.43
CA VAL A 36 -2.27 -11.65 11.77
C VAL A 36 -2.58 -13.15 11.86
N HIS A 37 -1.98 -13.97 10.99
CA HIS A 37 -2.22 -15.41 10.96
C HIS A 37 -1.48 -16.16 12.07
N ASP A 38 -0.27 -15.71 12.40
CA ASP A 38 0.63 -16.38 13.36
C ASP A 38 0.60 -15.68 14.73
N PHE A 39 -0.39 -14.84 14.99
CA PHE A 39 -0.53 -14.05 16.20
C PHE A 39 -0.59 -14.94 17.45
N GLU A 40 0.29 -14.69 18.40
CA GLU A 40 0.31 -15.34 19.72
C GLU A 40 -0.06 -14.34 20.84
N SER A 41 0.55 -13.15 20.84
CA SER A 41 0.28 -12.08 21.81
C SER A 41 0.82 -10.73 21.32
N ALA A 42 0.29 -9.62 21.85
CA ALA A 42 0.79 -8.29 21.54
C ALA A 42 2.28 -8.14 21.94
N ALA A 43 2.73 -8.78 23.02
CA ALA A 43 4.13 -8.72 23.44
C ALA A 43 5.10 -9.34 22.41
N GLU A 44 4.68 -10.37 21.68
CA GLU A 44 5.50 -10.96 20.62
C GLU A 44 5.59 -10.04 19.39
N LEU A 45 4.59 -9.17 19.18
CA LEU A 45 4.60 -8.19 18.08
C LEU A 45 5.73 -7.17 18.20
N GLU A 46 6.24 -6.88 19.41
CA GLU A 46 7.40 -6.01 19.59
C GLU A 46 8.60 -6.44 18.73
N LYS A 47 8.72 -7.73 18.43
CA LYS A 47 9.78 -8.29 17.58
C LYS A 47 9.53 -8.07 16.09
N GLU A 48 8.26 -7.89 15.71
CA GLU A 48 7.84 -7.69 14.32
C GLU A 48 7.92 -6.22 13.90
N LEU A 49 7.76 -5.27 14.84
CA LEU A 49 7.82 -3.83 14.56
C LEU A 49 9.10 -3.41 13.80
N PRO A 50 10.31 -3.89 14.14
CA PRO A 50 11.51 -3.56 13.36
C PRO A 50 11.49 -4.11 11.93
N ARG A 51 10.75 -5.21 11.67
CA ARG A 51 10.62 -5.78 10.31
C ARG A 51 9.74 -4.90 9.44
N ALA A 52 8.60 -4.44 9.97
CA ALA A 52 7.70 -3.49 9.33
C ALA A 52 8.43 -2.17 9.04
N HIS A 53 9.02 -1.57 10.05
CA HIS A 53 9.78 -0.34 9.92
C HIS A 53 10.98 -0.42 8.93
N ALA A 54 11.55 -1.60 8.74
CA ALA A 54 12.61 -1.77 7.75
C ALA A 54 12.07 -1.70 6.31
N ILE A 55 10.82 -2.09 6.07
CA ILE A 55 10.17 -1.99 4.74
C ILE A 55 9.77 -0.54 4.47
N GLU A 56 9.17 0.13 5.46
CA GLU A 56 8.84 1.56 5.37
C GLU A 56 10.09 2.39 5.04
N ARG A 57 11.20 2.21 5.76
CA ARG A 57 12.46 2.91 5.46
C ARG A 57 13.05 2.59 4.08
N GLU A 58 12.79 1.42 3.53
CA GLU A 58 13.16 1.08 2.16
C GLU A 58 12.31 1.90 1.17
N ALA A 59 11.01 2.08 1.45
CA ALA A 59 10.08 2.90 0.65
C ALA A 59 10.43 4.38 0.71
N ASP A 60 10.68 4.92 1.88
CA ASP A 60 11.20 6.26 2.11
C ASP A 60 12.46 6.54 1.26
N GLY A 61 13.36 5.58 1.19
CA GLY A 61 14.56 5.66 0.36
C GLY A 61 14.24 5.76 -1.14
N VAL A 62 13.19 5.09 -1.61
CA VAL A 62 12.71 5.20 -3.00
C VAL A 62 12.08 6.58 -3.23
N CYS A 63 11.21 7.06 -2.33
CA CYS A 63 10.59 8.39 -2.38
C CYS A 63 11.67 9.48 -2.46
N HIS A 64 12.65 9.43 -1.57
CA HIS A 64 13.74 10.38 -1.56
C HIS A 64 14.52 10.39 -2.90
N SER A 65 14.79 9.22 -3.46
CA SER A 65 15.46 9.08 -4.75
C SER A 65 14.66 9.68 -5.92
N VAL A 66 13.32 9.55 -5.89
CA VAL A 66 12.42 10.19 -6.87
C VAL A 66 12.51 11.70 -6.77
N PHE A 67 12.39 12.26 -5.56
CA PHE A 67 12.46 13.72 -5.35
C PHE A 67 13.84 14.29 -5.73
N GLU A 68 14.92 13.61 -5.36
CA GLU A 68 16.26 14.03 -5.78
C GLU A 68 16.43 14.01 -7.31
N ALA A 69 15.87 13.00 -8.00
CA ALA A 69 15.93 12.90 -9.44
C ALA A 69 15.11 14.00 -10.13
N LEU A 70 13.97 14.38 -9.55
CA LEU A 70 13.11 15.45 -10.07
C LEU A 70 13.80 16.82 -10.04
N LEU A 71 14.67 17.13 -9.09
CA LEU A 71 15.30 18.44 -8.96
C LEU A 71 16.01 18.93 -10.24
N PRO A 72 16.91 18.14 -10.84
CA PRO A 72 17.64 18.52 -12.05
C PRO A 72 16.94 18.11 -13.36
N ASP A 73 15.89 17.27 -13.32
CA ASP A 73 15.29 16.71 -14.55
C ASP A 73 14.23 17.65 -15.12
N PHE A 74 14.57 18.33 -16.23
CA PHE A 74 13.64 19.25 -16.91
C PHE A 74 12.65 18.56 -17.84
N VAL A 75 12.88 17.30 -18.20
CA VAL A 75 12.02 16.53 -19.13
C VAL A 75 11.70 15.19 -18.51
N THR A 76 10.54 15.10 -17.87
CA THR A 76 10.01 13.91 -17.21
C THR A 76 9.04 13.14 -18.13
N PRO A 77 8.85 11.83 -17.93
CA PRO A 77 7.92 11.03 -18.75
C PRO A 77 6.44 11.36 -18.50
N LEU A 78 6.13 11.84 -17.31
CA LEU A 78 4.81 12.31 -16.85
C LEU A 78 4.97 13.72 -16.29
N ASP A 79 3.87 14.41 -16.05
CA ASP A 79 3.88 15.69 -15.35
C ASP A 79 4.52 15.52 -13.96
N ARG A 80 5.31 16.50 -13.54
CA ARG A 80 6.04 16.43 -12.25
C ARG A 80 5.09 16.24 -11.07
N GLU A 81 3.94 16.90 -11.10
CA GLU A 81 2.90 16.81 -10.09
C GLU A 81 2.31 15.39 -10.02
N ASP A 82 2.13 14.73 -11.17
CA ASP A 82 1.66 13.34 -11.23
C ASP A 82 2.70 12.36 -10.67
N ILE A 83 3.99 12.61 -10.94
CA ILE A 83 5.08 11.78 -10.38
C ILE A 83 5.12 11.92 -8.87
N ILE A 84 5.06 13.14 -8.33
CA ILE A 84 5.04 13.41 -6.89
C ILE A 84 3.83 12.71 -6.26
N ALA A 85 2.64 12.98 -6.78
CA ALA A 85 1.40 12.45 -6.23
C ALA A 85 1.30 10.93 -6.29
N MET A 86 1.90 10.28 -7.31
CA MET A 86 1.98 8.82 -7.40
C MET A 86 2.95 8.27 -6.35
N THR A 87 4.13 8.88 -6.22
CA THR A 87 5.14 8.48 -5.23
C THR A 87 4.59 8.55 -3.81
N GLU A 88 3.98 9.68 -3.44
CA GLU A 88 3.39 9.89 -2.11
C GLU A 88 2.24 8.91 -1.83
N SER A 89 1.39 8.64 -2.83
CA SER A 89 0.25 7.73 -2.61
C SER A 89 0.65 6.26 -2.50
N LEU A 90 1.75 5.83 -3.13
CA LEU A 90 2.28 4.49 -2.95
C LEU A 90 2.95 4.33 -1.57
N ASP A 91 3.61 5.36 -1.10
CA ASP A 91 4.24 5.41 0.22
C ASP A 91 3.18 5.31 1.32
N GLU A 92 2.09 6.06 1.20
CA GLU A 92 0.95 6.05 2.12
C GLU A 92 0.38 4.65 2.36
N ILE A 93 0.35 3.77 1.34
CA ILE A 93 -0.10 2.37 1.52
C ILE A 93 0.81 1.62 2.51
N ILE A 94 2.11 1.88 2.45
CA ILE A 94 3.12 1.21 3.28
C ILE A 94 3.00 1.73 4.70
N ASP A 95 2.92 3.04 4.87
CA ASP A 95 2.76 3.72 6.16
C ASP A 95 1.50 3.25 6.88
N MET A 96 0.35 3.24 6.19
CA MET A 96 -0.91 2.75 6.75
C MET A 96 -0.84 1.28 7.14
N THR A 97 -0.17 0.45 6.36
CA THR A 97 -0.02 -0.98 6.66
C THR A 97 0.90 -1.21 7.87
N GLU A 98 1.99 -0.42 8.00
CA GLU A 98 2.83 -0.42 9.20
C GLU A 98 2.03 0.06 10.43
N GLU A 99 1.20 1.10 10.26
CA GLU A 99 0.34 1.61 11.35
C GLU A 99 -0.62 0.54 11.88
N VAL A 100 -1.20 -0.28 11.01
CA VAL A 100 -2.04 -1.43 11.44
C VAL A 100 -1.23 -2.37 12.35
N ILE A 101 0.00 -2.72 11.98
CA ILE A 101 0.88 -3.59 12.79
C ILE A 101 1.20 -2.92 14.14
N GLN A 102 1.51 -1.63 14.13
CA GLN A 102 1.76 -0.85 15.35
C GLN A 102 0.53 -0.76 16.24
N ASN A 103 -0.66 -0.60 15.65
CA ASN A 103 -1.92 -0.53 16.39
C ASN A 103 -2.25 -1.83 17.11
N PHE A 104 -1.96 -3.01 16.54
CA PHE A 104 -2.11 -4.29 17.25
C PHE A 104 -1.24 -4.34 18.52
N TYR A 105 -0.02 -3.80 18.46
CA TYR A 105 0.88 -3.71 19.61
C TYR A 105 0.41 -2.64 20.61
N MET A 106 0.14 -1.41 20.15
CA MET A 106 -0.21 -0.26 21.00
C MET A 106 -1.52 -0.47 21.77
N PHE A 107 -2.48 -1.17 21.18
CA PHE A 107 -3.77 -1.46 21.84
C PHE A 107 -3.73 -2.72 22.69
N ASP A 108 -2.56 -3.35 22.84
CA ASP A 108 -2.36 -4.56 23.61
C ASP A 108 -3.40 -5.64 23.28
N VAL A 109 -3.50 -5.99 22.01
CA VAL A 109 -4.50 -6.94 21.53
C VAL A 109 -4.27 -8.31 22.13
N HIS A 110 -5.28 -8.86 22.83
CA HIS A 110 -5.17 -10.14 23.54
C HIS A 110 -5.59 -11.36 22.72
N PHE A 111 -6.22 -11.15 21.58
CA PHE A 111 -6.61 -12.23 20.66
C PHE A 111 -6.72 -11.64 19.25
N MET A 112 -6.57 -12.47 18.23
CA MET A 112 -6.76 -12.05 16.84
C MET A 112 -8.17 -12.41 16.39
N HIS A 113 -8.90 -11.40 15.89
CA HIS A 113 -10.23 -11.59 15.33
C HIS A 113 -10.13 -12.38 14.01
N GLU A 114 -11.05 -13.35 13.80
CA GLU A 114 -11.01 -14.17 12.57
C GLU A 114 -11.22 -13.33 11.29
N ASP A 115 -11.98 -12.25 11.38
CA ASP A 115 -12.19 -11.35 10.25
C ASP A 115 -10.95 -10.50 9.93
N ALA A 116 -10.05 -10.24 10.89
CA ALA A 116 -8.77 -9.62 10.62
C ALA A 116 -7.92 -10.50 9.69
N LYS A 117 -8.04 -11.84 9.80
CA LYS A 117 -7.41 -12.77 8.87
C LYS A 117 -8.01 -12.72 7.46
N LYS A 118 -9.30 -12.40 7.33
CA LYS A 118 -9.94 -12.19 6.02
C LYS A 118 -9.47 -10.88 5.43
N PHE A 119 -9.49 -9.79 6.23
CA PHE A 119 -9.08 -8.46 5.82
C PHE A 119 -7.61 -8.42 5.37
N SER A 120 -6.69 -9.03 6.12
CA SER A 120 -5.28 -9.09 5.75
C SER A 120 -5.05 -9.76 4.38
N LYS A 121 -5.92 -10.70 3.99
CA LYS A 121 -5.88 -11.31 2.64
C LYS A 121 -6.38 -10.35 1.56
N LEU A 122 -7.38 -9.51 1.87
CA LEU A 122 -7.87 -8.48 0.94
C LEU A 122 -6.80 -7.43 0.69
N ILE A 123 -6.12 -6.95 1.73
CA ILE A 123 -5.00 -6.01 1.62
C ILE A 123 -3.91 -6.59 0.71
N VAL A 124 -3.51 -7.85 0.92
CA VAL A 124 -2.51 -8.50 0.04
C VAL A 124 -3.01 -8.56 -1.41
N ARG A 125 -4.27 -8.93 -1.63
CA ARG A 125 -4.86 -9.01 -2.99
C ARG A 125 -4.89 -7.65 -3.68
N ALA A 126 -5.26 -6.58 -2.96
CA ALA A 126 -5.28 -5.21 -3.48
C ALA A 126 -3.87 -4.75 -3.86
N CYS A 127 -2.89 -4.91 -2.98
CA CYS A 127 -1.49 -4.58 -3.26
C CYS A 127 -0.92 -5.40 -4.44
N GLU A 128 -1.23 -6.70 -4.53
CA GLU A 128 -0.78 -7.55 -5.66
C GLU A 128 -1.40 -7.09 -6.98
N ALA A 129 -2.71 -6.79 -7.01
CA ALA A 129 -3.39 -6.27 -8.20
C ALA A 129 -2.81 -4.91 -8.63
N LEU A 130 -2.57 -4.02 -7.66
CA LEU A 130 -1.95 -2.72 -7.91
C LEU A 130 -0.52 -2.85 -8.44
N SER A 131 0.27 -3.77 -7.87
CA SER A 131 1.65 -4.03 -8.33
C SER A 131 1.67 -4.57 -9.76
N GLU A 132 0.73 -5.47 -10.12
CA GLU A 132 0.56 -5.94 -11.50
C GLU A 132 0.20 -4.79 -12.45
N ALA A 133 -0.71 -3.90 -12.02
CA ALA A 133 -1.10 -2.71 -12.78
C ALA A 133 0.07 -1.75 -12.98
N MET A 134 0.91 -1.55 -11.96
CA MET A 134 2.06 -0.65 -12.02
C MET A 134 3.09 -1.06 -13.06
N VAL A 135 3.32 -2.37 -13.25
CA VAL A 135 4.20 -2.88 -14.32
C VAL A 135 3.69 -2.47 -15.71
N ASP A 136 2.36 -2.53 -15.93
CA ASP A 136 1.78 -2.13 -17.21
C ASP A 136 1.64 -0.61 -17.36
N PHE A 137 1.67 0.15 -16.26
CA PHE A 137 1.53 1.60 -16.24
C PHE A 137 2.63 2.35 -17.01
N ARG A 138 3.79 1.76 -17.20
CA ARG A 138 4.85 2.28 -18.08
C ARG A 138 4.34 2.55 -19.51
N ASN A 139 3.30 1.87 -19.92
CA ASN A 139 2.65 2.03 -21.23
C ASN A 139 1.35 2.84 -21.17
N CYS A 140 1.13 3.62 -20.12
CA CYS A 140 -0.12 4.37 -19.86
C CYS A 140 -0.59 5.27 -21.01
N LYS A 141 0.34 5.73 -21.85
CA LYS A 141 0.04 6.54 -23.07
C LYS A 141 -0.59 5.71 -24.20
N LYS A 142 -0.69 4.41 -24.07
CA LYS A 142 -1.35 3.52 -25.03
C LYS A 142 -2.52 2.88 -24.30
N ALA A 143 -3.72 3.01 -24.86
CA ALA A 143 -4.88 2.32 -24.32
C ALA A 143 -4.57 0.83 -24.15
N SER A 144 -4.52 0.36 -22.90
CA SER A 144 -4.24 -1.02 -22.55
C SER A 144 -5.48 -1.62 -21.90
N GLU A 145 -6.16 -2.53 -22.60
CA GLU A 145 -7.28 -3.29 -22.02
C GLU A 145 -6.83 -4.06 -20.76
N LYS A 146 -5.59 -4.56 -20.75
CA LYS A 146 -5.04 -5.26 -19.61
C LYS A 146 -4.90 -4.35 -18.40
N LEU A 147 -4.32 -3.15 -18.59
CA LEU A 147 -4.18 -2.19 -17.47
C LEU A 147 -5.57 -1.81 -16.93
N ASN A 148 -6.53 -1.49 -17.80
CA ASN A 148 -7.89 -1.18 -17.37
C ASN A 148 -8.52 -2.34 -16.57
N SER A 149 -8.34 -3.58 -16.99
CA SER A 149 -8.89 -4.74 -16.26
C SER A 149 -8.23 -4.93 -14.89
N LEU A 150 -6.95 -4.57 -14.74
CA LEU A 150 -6.27 -4.63 -13.46
C LEU A 150 -6.73 -3.52 -12.51
N LEU A 151 -6.98 -2.32 -13.03
CA LEU A 151 -7.54 -1.22 -12.24
C LEU A 151 -8.96 -1.53 -11.77
N VAL A 152 -9.80 -2.10 -12.64
CA VAL A 152 -11.14 -2.60 -12.23
C VAL A 152 -11.02 -3.67 -11.15
N ARG A 153 -10.04 -4.58 -11.26
CA ARG A 153 -9.82 -5.60 -10.23
C ARG A 153 -9.46 -5.02 -8.86
N VAL A 154 -8.74 -3.89 -8.81
CA VAL A 154 -8.47 -3.19 -7.54
C VAL A 154 -9.78 -2.67 -6.93
N ASN A 155 -10.63 -2.03 -7.74
CA ASN A 155 -11.94 -1.52 -7.29
C ASN A 155 -12.87 -2.67 -6.82
N ASP A 156 -12.90 -3.79 -7.55
CA ASP A 156 -13.70 -4.97 -7.12
C ASP A 156 -13.24 -5.53 -5.76
N ILE A 157 -11.94 -5.40 -5.43
CA ILE A 157 -11.40 -5.84 -4.13
C ILE A 157 -11.77 -4.84 -3.03
N GLU A 158 -11.79 -3.56 -3.33
CA GLU A 158 -12.25 -2.51 -2.42
C GLU A 158 -13.75 -2.69 -2.11
N ASP A 159 -14.62 -2.85 -3.11
CA ASP A 159 -16.03 -3.19 -2.92
C ASP A 159 -16.24 -4.43 -2.00
N GLU A 160 -15.35 -5.46 -2.12
CA GLU A 160 -15.36 -6.64 -1.24
C GLU A 160 -14.95 -6.28 0.20
N ALA A 161 -13.97 -5.38 0.36
CA ALA A 161 -13.48 -4.91 1.66
C ALA A 161 -14.54 -4.06 2.38
N ASP A 162 -15.18 -3.14 1.67
CA ASP A 162 -16.29 -2.32 2.15
C ASP A 162 -17.44 -3.16 2.69
N ALA A 163 -17.88 -4.13 1.88
CA ALA A 163 -18.95 -5.03 2.29
C ALA A 163 -18.57 -5.86 3.53
N LEU A 164 -17.31 -6.30 3.61
CA LEU A 164 -16.79 -7.02 4.78
C LEU A 164 -16.74 -6.11 6.01
N PHE A 165 -16.21 -4.89 5.87
CA PHE A 165 -16.12 -3.89 6.93
C PHE A 165 -17.49 -3.57 7.53
N LEU A 166 -18.47 -3.24 6.69
CA LEU A 166 -19.84 -2.93 7.12
C LEU A 166 -20.44 -4.07 7.98
N ASN A 167 -20.23 -5.31 7.57
CA ASN A 167 -20.74 -6.48 8.30
C ASN A 167 -20.00 -6.66 9.64
N ILE A 168 -18.68 -6.57 9.66
CA ILE A 168 -17.87 -6.72 10.87
C ILE A 168 -18.24 -5.66 11.91
N ILE A 169 -18.32 -4.40 11.50
CA ILE A 169 -18.65 -3.31 12.43
C ILE A 169 -20.04 -3.53 13.02
N ARG A 170 -21.01 -3.93 12.19
CA ARG A 170 -22.35 -4.26 12.70
C ARG A 170 -22.33 -5.41 13.71
N GLU A 171 -21.59 -6.49 13.43
CA GLU A 171 -21.47 -7.64 14.32
C GLU A 171 -20.82 -7.25 15.65
N LEU A 172 -19.73 -6.48 15.62
CA LEU A 172 -19.06 -5.96 16.83
C LEU A 172 -20.02 -5.19 17.74
N TYR A 173 -20.83 -4.28 17.17
CA TYR A 173 -21.76 -3.47 17.96
C TYR A 173 -22.98 -4.25 18.47
N VAL A 174 -23.36 -5.34 17.81
CA VAL A 174 -24.51 -6.17 18.21
C VAL A 174 -24.08 -7.25 19.21
N GLU A 175 -22.97 -7.94 18.94
CA GLU A 175 -22.59 -9.13 19.71
C GLU A 175 -21.67 -8.82 20.90
N GLU A 176 -20.89 -7.74 20.81
CA GLU A 176 -19.89 -7.34 21.81
C GLU A 176 -20.32 -6.09 22.62
N CYS A 177 -21.59 -5.73 22.58
CA CYS A 177 -22.12 -4.48 23.21
C CYS A 177 -21.83 -4.37 24.72
N ASP A 178 -21.62 -5.48 25.39
CA ASP A 178 -21.27 -5.52 26.82
C ASP A 178 -19.79 -5.20 27.10
N ASN A 179 -18.96 -5.12 26.06
CA ASN A 179 -17.55 -4.77 26.15
C ASN A 179 -17.17 -3.58 25.24
N PRO A 180 -17.52 -2.34 25.63
CA PRO A 180 -17.31 -1.16 24.79
C PRO A 180 -15.85 -0.88 24.46
N MET A 181 -14.90 -1.29 25.33
CA MET A 181 -13.48 -1.15 25.04
C MET A 181 -13.07 -2.06 23.88
N ARG A 182 -13.53 -3.30 23.88
CA ARG A 182 -13.26 -4.27 22.80
C ARG A 182 -13.86 -3.79 21.49
N VAL A 183 -15.11 -3.33 21.50
CA VAL A 183 -15.76 -2.73 20.34
C VAL A 183 -14.93 -1.56 19.81
N SER A 184 -14.51 -0.63 20.68
CA SER A 184 -13.73 0.53 20.27
C SER A 184 -12.38 0.17 19.65
N VAL A 185 -11.64 -0.77 20.24
CA VAL A 185 -10.34 -1.21 19.74
C VAL A 185 -10.48 -1.88 18.38
N TRP A 186 -11.39 -2.85 18.25
CA TRP A 186 -11.57 -3.58 17.00
C TRP A 186 -12.19 -2.73 15.89
N THR A 187 -13.05 -1.76 16.22
CA THR A 187 -13.51 -0.78 15.23
C THR A 187 -12.35 -0.02 14.62
N ARG A 188 -11.45 0.53 15.43
CA ARG A 188 -10.27 1.26 14.95
C ARG A 188 -9.32 0.40 14.12
N LEU A 189 -9.14 -0.85 14.53
CA LEU A 189 -8.28 -1.78 13.80
C LEU A 189 -8.87 -2.13 12.42
N PHE A 190 -10.18 -2.34 12.33
CA PHE A 190 -10.83 -2.61 11.06
C PHE A 190 -10.92 -1.36 10.17
N GLU A 191 -11.14 -0.17 10.74
CA GLU A 191 -11.02 1.11 10.02
C GLU A 191 -9.63 1.24 9.39
N ALA A 192 -8.56 1.06 10.16
CA ALA A 192 -7.19 1.15 9.63
C ALA A 192 -6.88 0.07 8.57
N MET A 193 -7.49 -1.12 8.66
CA MET A 193 -7.31 -2.16 7.63
C MET A 193 -8.09 -1.85 6.35
N GLU A 194 -9.25 -1.24 6.45
CA GLU A 194 -10.06 -0.79 5.32
C GLU A 194 -9.38 0.39 4.62
N ASP A 195 -8.88 1.38 5.37
CA ASP A 195 -8.09 2.50 4.84
C ASP A 195 -6.91 2.04 3.97
N CYS A 196 -6.27 0.88 4.28
CA CYS A 196 -5.21 0.33 3.43
C CYS A 196 -5.71 -0.13 2.05
N VAL A 197 -6.93 -0.67 1.97
CA VAL A 197 -7.54 -1.11 0.69
C VAL A 197 -8.02 0.10 -0.10
N ASP A 198 -8.66 1.05 0.57
CA ASP A 198 -9.09 2.33 0.00
C ASP A 198 -7.92 3.09 -0.63
N GLN A 199 -6.78 3.11 0.05
CA GLN A 199 -5.59 3.76 -0.50
C GLN A 199 -5.07 3.04 -1.75
N CYS A 200 -5.21 1.71 -1.85
CA CYS A 200 -4.90 0.99 -3.10
C CYS A 200 -5.84 1.43 -4.24
N GLU A 201 -7.14 1.61 -3.97
CA GLU A 201 -8.10 2.15 -4.93
C GLU A 201 -7.76 3.59 -5.31
N ALA A 202 -7.40 4.44 -4.35
CA ALA A 202 -6.99 5.82 -4.61
C ALA A 202 -5.80 5.91 -5.58
N VAL A 203 -4.82 5.00 -5.44
CA VAL A 203 -3.68 4.89 -6.39
C VAL A 203 -4.18 4.41 -7.77
N ALA A 204 -5.05 3.42 -7.85
CA ALA A 204 -5.61 2.92 -9.11
C ALA A 204 -6.41 4.03 -9.84
N ASN A 205 -7.20 4.81 -9.09
CA ASN A 205 -7.92 5.96 -9.60
C ASN A 205 -6.96 7.06 -10.12
N LYS A 206 -5.86 7.30 -9.41
CA LYS A 206 -4.80 8.23 -9.85
C LYS A 206 -4.13 7.75 -11.15
N MET A 207 -3.84 6.46 -11.28
CA MET A 207 -3.35 5.87 -12.53
C MET A 207 -4.32 6.11 -13.68
N SER A 208 -5.62 5.88 -13.46
CA SER A 208 -6.68 6.14 -14.44
C SER A 208 -6.72 7.61 -14.86
N MET A 209 -6.62 8.53 -13.92
CA MET A 209 -6.59 9.98 -14.19
C MET A 209 -5.38 10.39 -15.04
N ILE A 210 -4.21 9.82 -14.76
CA ILE A 210 -3.00 10.06 -15.55
C ILE A 210 -3.18 9.52 -16.98
N MET A 211 -3.74 8.32 -17.15
CA MET A 211 -4.00 7.73 -18.46
C MET A 211 -4.91 8.61 -19.35
N VAL A 212 -5.87 9.32 -18.76
CA VAL A 212 -6.77 10.22 -19.49
C VAL A 212 -6.06 11.49 -19.99
N LYS A 213 -4.95 11.88 -19.35
CA LYS A 213 -4.17 13.06 -19.77
C LYS A 213 -3.31 12.79 -21.01
N TYR A 214 -3.00 11.54 -21.33
CA TYR A 214 -2.07 11.15 -22.39
C TYR A 214 -2.68 10.24 -23.43
#